data_cc46a33d0f7325d6fbd45f4287cd20b9
#
_entry.id   cc46a33d0f7325d6fbd45f4287cd20b9
#
_cell.length_a   1.000
_cell.length_b   1.000
_cell.length_c   1.000
_cell.angle_alpha   90.00
_cell.angle_beta   90.00
_cell.angle_gamma   90.00
#
_symmetry.space_group_name_H-M   'P 1'
#
loop_
_entity.id
_entity.type
_entity.pdbx_description
1 polymer ?
#
loop_
_entity_poly.entity_id
_entity_poly.type
_entity_poly.pdbx_seq_one_letter_code
_entity_poly.pdbx_strand_id
1 'polypeptide(L)'
;MYTVDNYDVIVIGGGHAGCEAALAAARMGHRTLMATISLDNIALMPCNPAVGGPGKSHLVYEVDALGGQMGINADATAIQMRMLNMGKGPAVHSLRCQSDKIKYQHLMKQTLENTDNLNVKQIMVTELKVEDDKVTGIVTELGEFYGAKAIILCTGTYLKGKILIGDIDYVGGPNGQRVA
;
A
#
# COMPACT_ATOMS: atom_id res chain seq x y z
N MET A 1 -11.65 23.82 -9.02
CA MET A 1 -12.06 22.55 -8.39
C MET A 1 -13.36 22.09 -9.03
N TYR A 2 -13.43 20.87 -9.48
CA TYR A 2 -14.64 20.26 -10.04
C TYR A 2 -14.78 18.81 -9.50
N THR A 3 -16.01 18.40 -9.23
CA THR A 3 -16.28 17.05 -8.71
C THR A 3 -16.21 16.03 -9.82
N VAL A 4 -15.38 15.02 -9.65
CA VAL A 4 -15.22 13.92 -10.60
C VAL A 4 -16.12 12.73 -10.21
N ASP A 5 -16.06 12.33 -8.94
CA ASP A 5 -16.77 11.14 -8.47
C ASP A 5 -16.88 11.11 -6.93
N ASN A 6 -17.67 10.16 -6.41
CA ASN A 6 -17.83 9.94 -4.97
C ASN A 6 -17.62 8.48 -4.61
N TYR A 7 -16.98 8.24 -3.49
CA TYR A 7 -16.64 6.92 -2.96
C TYR A 7 -17.10 6.77 -1.51
N ASP A 8 -17.23 5.55 -1.05
CA ASP A 8 -17.40 5.28 0.38
C ASP A 8 -16.07 5.44 1.10
N VAL A 9 -15.00 4.89 0.50
CA VAL A 9 -13.64 4.91 1.06
C VAL A 9 -12.66 5.37 -0.01
N ILE A 10 -11.76 6.28 0.36
CA ILE A 10 -10.58 6.61 -0.46
C ILE A 10 -9.33 6.21 0.32
N VAL A 11 -8.48 5.40 -0.31
CA VAL A 11 -7.17 5.00 0.22
C VAL A 11 -6.07 5.76 -0.53
N ILE A 12 -5.23 6.49 0.20
CA ILE A 12 -4.15 7.29 -0.37
C ILE A 12 -2.82 6.56 -0.16
N GLY A 13 -2.26 6.04 -1.25
CA GLY A 13 -1.00 5.31 -1.28
C GLY A 13 -1.15 3.87 -1.76
N GLY A 14 -0.29 3.46 -2.71
CA GLY A 14 -0.27 2.12 -3.33
C GLY A 14 0.79 1.18 -2.73
N GLY A 15 1.29 1.45 -1.53
CA GLY A 15 2.14 0.52 -0.78
C GLY A 15 1.34 -0.64 -0.20
N HIS A 16 2.02 -1.57 0.50
CA HIS A 16 1.37 -2.76 1.06
C HIS A 16 0.17 -2.42 1.96
N ALA A 17 0.32 -1.44 2.85
CA ALA A 17 -0.78 -1.01 3.72
C ALA A 17 -1.99 -0.49 2.93
N GLY A 18 -1.73 0.29 1.87
CA GLY A 18 -2.78 0.80 0.99
C GLY A 18 -3.46 -0.31 0.19
N CYS A 19 -2.70 -1.27 -0.33
CA CYS A 19 -3.26 -2.43 -1.04
C CYS A 19 -4.19 -3.24 -0.13
N GLU A 20 -3.76 -3.55 1.10
CA GLU A 20 -4.58 -4.30 2.06
C GLU A 20 -5.82 -3.52 2.47
N ALA A 21 -5.70 -2.21 2.76
CA ALA A 21 -6.82 -1.36 3.12
C ALA A 21 -7.86 -1.24 1.98
N ALA A 22 -7.39 -1.07 0.73
CA ALA A 22 -8.27 -0.95 -0.42
C ALA A 22 -9.00 -2.26 -0.72
N LEU A 23 -8.29 -3.40 -0.67
CA LEU A 23 -8.88 -4.73 -0.86
C LEU A 23 -9.89 -5.05 0.25
N ALA A 24 -9.57 -4.74 1.50
CA ALA A 24 -10.48 -4.97 2.62
C ALA A 24 -11.78 -4.17 2.45
N ALA A 25 -11.69 -2.87 2.18
CA ALA A 25 -12.86 -2.00 1.98
C ALA A 25 -13.73 -2.47 0.80
N ALA A 26 -13.11 -2.79 -0.35
CA ALA A 26 -13.82 -3.24 -1.53
C ALA A 26 -14.50 -4.60 -1.34
N ARG A 27 -13.81 -5.56 -0.70
CA ARG A 27 -14.36 -6.90 -0.37
C ARG A 27 -15.51 -6.83 0.63
N MET A 28 -15.55 -5.81 1.47
CA MET A 28 -16.69 -5.51 2.37
C MET A 28 -17.87 -4.86 1.61
N GLY A 29 -17.77 -4.65 0.30
CA GLY A 29 -18.83 -4.07 -0.53
C GLY A 29 -18.84 -2.55 -0.60
N HIS A 30 -17.81 -1.87 -0.10
CA HIS A 30 -17.70 -0.43 -0.18
C HIS A 30 -17.11 0.01 -1.52
N ARG A 31 -17.71 1.02 -2.13
CA ARG A 31 -17.15 1.65 -3.32
C ARG A 31 -15.86 2.39 -2.95
N THR A 32 -14.74 1.85 -3.40
CA THR A 32 -13.41 2.23 -2.94
C THR A 32 -12.57 2.81 -4.07
N LEU A 33 -11.84 3.90 -3.80
CA LEU A 33 -10.79 4.43 -4.66
C LEU A 33 -9.44 4.21 -3.98
N MET A 34 -8.48 3.62 -4.68
CA MET A 34 -7.07 3.68 -4.32
C MET A 34 -6.36 4.71 -5.19
N ALA A 35 -5.90 5.79 -4.58
CA ALA A 35 -5.13 6.86 -5.22
C ALA A 35 -3.63 6.61 -4.98
N THR A 36 -2.85 6.46 -6.04
CA THR A 36 -1.40 6.26 -5.97
C THR A 36 -0.66 7.19 -6.91
N ILE A 37 0.55 7.61 -6.56
CA ILE A 37 1.37 8.47 -7.41
C ILE A 37 1.96 7.73 -8.62
N SER A 38 2.00 6.40 -8.58
CA SER A 38 2.49 5.57 -9.68
C SER A 38 1.84 4.19 -9.65
N LEU A 39 1.24 3.79 -10.75
CA LEU A 39 0.66 2.45 -10.93
C LEU A 39 1.74 1.36 -11.05
N ASP A 40 2.95 1.72 -11.45
CA ASP A 40 4.06 0.78 -11.63
C ASP A 40 4.79 0.49 -10.31
N ASN A 41 4.45 1.24 -9.25
CA ASN A 41 5.06 1.09 -7.93
C ASN A 41 4.11 0.52 -6.87
N ILE A 42 2.97 0.01 -7.29
CA ILE A 42 2.05 -0.69 -6.40
C ILE A 42 2.77 -1.86 -5.75
N ALA A 43 2.66 -1.99 -4.42
CA ALA A 43 3.30 -3.02 -3.62
C ALA A 43 4.83 -3.16 -3.86
N LEU A 44 5.49 -2.04 -4.18
CA LEU A 44 6.94 -2.02 -4.40
C LEU A 44 7.69 -2.51 -3.16
N MET A 45 8.66 -3.40 -3.38
CA MET A 45 9.63 -3.83 -2.37
C MET A 45 10.98 -3.15 -2.66
N PRO A 46 11.24 -1.93 -2.18
CA PRO A 46 12.41 -1.15 -2.60
C PRO A 46 13.74 -1.70 -2.06
N CYS A 47 13.68 -2.43 -0.96
CA CYS A 47 14.85 -3.04 -0.33
C CYS A 47 14.93 -4.54 -0.70
N ASN A 48 14.81 -5.43 0.28
CA ASN A 48 14.79 -6.88 0.04
C ASN A 48 13.40 -7.33 -0.39
N PRO A 49 13.28 -8.14 -1.46
CA PRO A 49 11.99 -8.69 -1.87
C PRO A 49 11.59 -9.85 -0.95
N ALA A 50 11.29 -9.55 0.29
CA ALA A 50 10.96 -10.55 1.30
C ALA A 50 9.78 -10.11 2.17
N VAL A 51 8.87 -11.05 2.41
CA VAL A 51 7.74 -10.93 3.33
C VAL A 51 8.03 -11.73 4.59
N GLY A 52 7.71 -11.18 5.76
CA GLY A 52 7.91 -11.84 7.05
C GLY A 52 9.30 -11.58 7.66
N GLY A 53 9.72 -12.51 8.52
CA GLY A 53 10.89 -12.38 9.38
C GLY A 53 10.55 -11.97 10.82
N PRO A 54 11.57 -11.80 11.71
CA PRO A 54 11.34 -11.48 13.11
C PRO A 54 10.49 -10.23 13.32
N GLY A 55 9.44 -10.34 14.13
CA GLY A 55 8.49 -9.26 14.42
C GLY A 55 7.58 -8.83 13.24
N LYS A 56 7.71 -9.48 12.08
CA LYS A 56 6.93 -9.17 10.87
C LYS A 56 5.99 -10.30 10.46
N SER A 57 6.47 -11.55 10.45
CA SER A 57 5.65 -12.70 10.05
C SER A 57 4.40 -12.88 10.90
N HIS A 58 4.47 -12.56 12.19
CA HIS A 58 3.33 -12.60 13.10
C HIS A 58 2.19 -11.69 12.62
N LEU A 59 2.52 -10.45 12.21
CA LEU A 59 1.54 -9.51 11.66
C LEU A 59 1.01 -9.97 10.29
N VAL A 60 1.86 -10.58 9.45
CA VAL A 60 1.42 -11.14 8.17
C VAL A 60 0.39 -12.25 8.40
N TYR A 61 0.60 -13.14 9.36
CA TYR A 61 -0.37 -14.20 9.71
C TYR A 61 -1.69 -13.63 10.21
N GLU A 62 -1.64 -12.57 11.03
CA GLU A 62 -2.86 -11.91 11.52
C GLU A 62 -3.65 -11.26 10.38
N VAL A 63 -2.96 -10.58 9.46
CA VAL A 63 -3.58 -9.98 8.27
C VAL A 63 -4.14 -11.06 7.35
N ASP A 64 -3.40 -12.16 7.13
CA ASP A 64 -3.84 -13.30 6.32
C ASP A 64 -5.09 -13.96 6.90
N ALA A 65 -5.13 -14.17 8.22
CA ALA A 65 -6.29 -14.74 8.93
C ALA A 65 -7.56 -13.86 8.78
N LEU A 66 -7.40 -12.57 8.52
CA LEU A 66 -8.50 -11.63 8.24
C LEU A 66 -8.84 -11.53 6.75
N GLY A 67 -8.22 -12.35 5.91
CA GLY A 67 -8.45 -12.35 4.45
C GLY A 67 -7.54 -11.39 3.68
N GLY A 68 -6.36 -11.06 4.22
CA GLY A 68 -5.36 -10.22 3.57
C GLY A 68 -4.73 -10.87 2.33
N GLN A 69 -4.08 -10.07 1.52
CA GLN A 69 -3.53 -10.48 0.23
C GLN A 69 -2.02 -10.75 0.26
N MET A 70 -1.29 -10.13 1.18
CA MET A 70 0.18 -10.22 1.24
C MET A 70 0.68 -11.66 1.35
N GLY A 71 0.07 -12.47 2.22
CA GLY A 71 0.43 -13.87 2.44
C GLY A 71 0.23 -14.68 1.16
N ILE A 72 -0.93 -14.57 0.53
CA ILE A 72 -1.29 -15.24 -0.72
C ILE A 72 -0.29 -14.90 -1.83
N ASN A 73 0.05 -13.61 -1.97
CA ASN A 73 1.01 -13.17 -2.98
C ASN A 73 2.43 -13.66 -2.70
N ALA A 74 2.83 -13.68 -1.43
CA ALA A 74 4.12 -14.19 -1.02
C ALA A 74 4.27 -15.68 -1.36
N ASP A 75 3.26 -16.49 -1.08
CA ASP A 75 3.23 -17.91 -1.38
C ASP A 75 3.29 -18.17 -2.90
N ALA A 76 2.48 -17.44 -3.68
CA ALA A 76 2.42 -17.59 -5.14
C ALA A 76 3.71 -17.16 -5.86
N THR A 77 4.53 -16.32 -5.24
CA THR A 77 5.75 -15.77 -5.84
C THR A 77 7.02 -16.12 -5.10
N ALA A 78 6.94 -17.09 -4.18
CA ALA A 78 8.05 -17.53 -3.35
C ALA A 78 9.21 -18.08 -4.21
N ILE A 79 10.40 -17.57 -3.95
CA ILE A 79 11.67 -18.14 -4.44
C ILE A 79 12.28 -19.01 -3.35
N GLN A 80 12.18 -18.58 -2.08
CA GLN A 80 12.68 -19.29 -0.93
C GLN A 80 11.81 -19.01 0.29
N MET A 81 11.48 -20.06 1.02
CA MET A 81 10.88 -19.95 2.35
C MET A 81 11.83 -20.51 3.42
N ARG A 82 12.04 -19.76 4.48
CA ARG A 82 12.94 -20.16 5.56
C ARG A 82 12.41 -19.76 6.93
N MET A 83 12.38 -20.71 7.86
CA MET A 83 12.17 -20.42 9.27
C MET A 83 13.45 -19.84 9.87
N LEU A 84 13.34 -18.65 10.46
CA LEU A 84 14.42 -17.97 11.18
C LEU A 84 14.34 -18.25 12.67
N ASN A 85 15.47 -18.06 13.36
CA ASN A 85 15.60 -18.18 14.81
C ASN A 85 15.28 -19.59 15.37
N MET A 86 15.46 -20.65 14.59
CA MET A 86 15.16 -22.01 15.00
C MET A 86 15.96 -22.48 16.23
N GLY A 87 17.14 -21.88 16.49
CA GLY A 87 17.95 -22.15 17.68
C GLY A 87 17.52 -21.37 18.93
N LYS A 88 16.40 -20.63 18.86
CA LYS A 88 15.84 -19.84 19.97
C LYS A 88 14.48 -20.40 20.38
N GLY A 89 13.86 -19.81 21.40
CA GLY A 89 12.51 -20.22 21.83
C GLY A 89 11.44 -20.04 20.74
N PRO A 90 10.36 -20.84 20.75
CA PRO A 90 9.32 -20.84 19.71
C PRO A 90 8.68 -19.48 19.44
N ALA A 91 8.57 -18.63 20.44
CA ALA A 91 7.97 -17.29 20.33
C ALA A 91 8.69 -16.36 19.33
N VAL A 92 9.95 -16.62 19.00
CA VAL A 92 10.73 -15.84 18.04
C VAL A 92 10.99 -16.58 16.73
N HIS A 93 10.43 -17.78 16.56
CA HIS A 93 10.43 -18.47 15.27
C HIS A 93 9.65 -17.62 14.26
N SER A 94 10.25 -17.34 13.13
CA SER A 94 9.68 -16.40 12.17
C SER A 94 9.89 -16.88 10.74
N LEU A 95 8.79 -17.12 10.04
CA LEU A 95 8.86 -17.44 8.63
C LEU A 95 9.29 -16.21 7.83
N ARG A 96 10.22 -16.39 6.91
CA ARG A 96 10.59 -15.39 5.92
C ARG A 96 10.47 -16.00 4.52
N CYS A 97 9.61 -15.39 3.73
CA CYS A 97 9.47 -15.70 2.31
C CYS A 97 10.25 -14.68 1.48
N GLN A 98 11.22 -15.14 0.70
CA GLN A 98 11.83 -14.33 -0.34
C GLN A 98 11.03 -14.54 -1.62
N SER A 99 10.53 -13.46 -2.20
CA SER A 99 9.63 -13.47 -3.35
C SER A 99 10.33 -12.97 -4.62
N ASP A 100 9.85 -13.40 -5.77
CA ASP A 100 10.15 -12.74 -7.04
C ASP A 100 9.49 -11.37 -7.02
N LYS A 101 10.32 -10.33 -6.96
CA LYS A 101 9.88 -8.94 -6.80
C LYS A 101 8.89 -8.49 -7.88
N ILE A 102 9.18 -8.83 -9.12
CA ILE A 102 8.37 -8.39 -10.26
C ILE A 102 7.05 -9.16 -10.31
N LYS A 103 7.09 -10.47 -10.12
CA LYS A 103 5.87 -11.28 -10.07
C LYS A 103 4.96 -10.87 -8.92
N TYR A 104 5.53 -10.59 -7.74
CA TYR A 104 4.77 -10.14 -6.58
C TYR A 104 4.02 -8.83 -6.85
N GLN A 105 4.71 -7.83 -7.40
CA GLN A 105 4.09 -6.55 -7.77
C GLN A 105 3.00 -6.74 -8.82
N HIS A 106 3.29 -7.52 -9.86
CA HIS A 106 2.34 -7.78 -10.93
C HIS A 106 1.08 -8.48 -10.40
N LEU A 107 1.24 -9.51 -9.57
CA LEU A 107 0.12 -10.23 -8.96
C LEU A 107 -0.73 -9.32 -8.07
N MET A 108 -0.10 -8.47 -7.24
CA MET A 108 -0.84 -7.50 -6.42
C MET A 108 -1.63 -6.52 -7.28
N LYS A 109 -0.99 -5.97 -8.32
CA LYS A 109 -1.64 -5.04 -9.25
C LYS A 109 -2.85 -5.69 -9.94
N GLN A 110 -2.68 -6.90 -10.47
CA GLN A 110 -3.78 -7.66 -11.07
C GLN A 110 -4.92 -7.93 -10.08
N THR A 111 -4.59 -8.28 -8.85
CA THR A 111 -5.62 -8.51 -7.81
C THR A 111 -6.43 -7.25 -7.55
N LEU A 112 -5.77 -6.09 -7.41
CA LEU A 112 -6.44 -4.81 -7.19
C LEU A 112 -7.34 -4.42 -8.38
N GLU A 113 -6.82 -4.54 -9.60
CA GLU A 113 -7.52 -4.15 -10.82
C GLU A 113 -8.73 -5.06 -11.14
N ASN A 114 -8.70 -6.32 -10.68
CA ASN A 114 -9.79 -7.29 -10.87
C ASN A 114 -10.73 -7.42 -9.65
N THR A 115 -10.55 -6.59 -8.63
CA THR A 115 -11.43 -6.61 -7.45
C THR A 115 -12.66 -5.73 -7.69
N ASP A 116 -13.84 -6.30 -7.53
CA ASP A 116 -15.10 -5.55 -7.61
C ASP A 116 -15.15 -4.42 -6.59
N ASN A 117 -15.85 -3.34 -6.92
CA ASN A 117 -15.99 -2.13 -6.11
C ASN A 117 -14.68 -1.34 -5.88
N LEU A 118 -13.56 -1.71 -6.51
CA LEU A 118 -12.28 -1.03 -6.37
C LEU A 118 -11.88 -0.33 -7.67
N ASN A 119 -11.66 0.97 -7.58
CA ASN A 119 -11.00 1.74 -8.64
C ASN A 119 -9.58 2.09 -8.23
N VAL A 120 -8.62 1.81 -9.08
CA VAL A 120 -7.21 2.16 -8.89
C VAL A 120 -6.85 3.27 -9.87
N LYS A 121 -6.38 4.42 -9.35
CA LYS A 121 -6.05 5.57 -10.18
C LYS A 121 -4.69 6.15 -9.83
N GLN A 122 -3.97 6.58 -10.88
CA GLN A 122 -2.75 7.35 -10.69
C GLN A 122 -3.11 8.81 -10.45
N ILE A 123 -3.06 9.22 -9.20
CA ILE A 123 -3.48 10.54 -8.73
C ILE A 123 -2.48 11.06 -7.69
N MET A 124 -2.05 12.29 -7.84
CA MET A 124 -1.32 13.03 -6.81
C MET A 124 -2.36 13.81 -5.97
N VAL A 125 -2.54 13.37 -4.74
CA VAL A 125 -3.40 14.05 -3.76
C VAL A 125 -2.62 15.17 -3.11
N THR A 126 -3.18 16.37 -3.08
CA THR A 126 -2.54 17.56 -2.52
C THR A 126 -3.24 18.11 -1.28
N GLU A 127 -4.54 17.80 -1.11
CA GLU A 127 -5.33 18.35 -0.01
C GLU A 127 -6.40 17.35 0.45
N LEU A 128 -6.65 17.29 1.75
CA LEU A 128 -7.84 16.68 2.33
C LEU A 128 -8.90 17.78 2.54
N LYS A 129 -10.07 17.61 1.94
CA LYS A 129 -11.18 18.55 2.15
C LYS A 129 -11.89 18.23 3.45
N VAL A 130 -11.96 19.23 4.33
CA VAL A 130 -12.63 19.12 5.63
C VAL A 130 -13.67 20.22 5.73
N GLU A 131 -14.90 19.85 6.09
CA GLU A 131 -16.03 20.73 6.29
C GLU A 131 -16.71 20.32 7.60
N ASP A 132 -16.99 21.27 8.48
CA ASP A 132 -17.61 21.03 9.79
C ASP A 132 -16.94 19.89 10.59
N ASP A 133 -15.60 19.93 10.67
CA ASP A 133 -14.75 18.93 11.34
C ASP A 133 -14.86 17.50 10.78
N LYS A 134 -15.40 17.35 9.58
CA LYS A 134 -15.50 16.07 8.87
C LYS A 134 -14.76 16.11 7.55
N VAL A 135 -14.02 15.04 7.27
CA VAL A 135 -13.43 14.87 5.96
C VAL A 135 -14.55 14.59 4.95
N THR A 136 -14.55 15.34 3.83
CA THR A 136 -15.54 15.21 2.77
C THR A 136 -14.96 14.67 1.47
N GLY A 137 -13.64 14.67 1.32
CA GLY A 137 -12.98 14.16 0.12
C GLY A 137 -11.52 14.59 0.01
N ILE A 138 -10.98 14.39 -1.18
CA ILE A 138 -9.62 14.75 -1.56
C ILE A 138 -9.60 15.70 -2.75
N VAL A 139 -8.56 16.55 -2.82
CA VAL A 139 -8.26 17.39 -3.98
C VAL A 139 -6.95 16.92 -4.60
N THR A 140 -6.89 16.84 -5.93
CA THR A 140 -5.69 16.44 -6.68
C THR A 140 -4.89 17.64 -7.15
N GLU A 141 -3.66 17.42 -7.58
CA GLU A 141 -2.81 18.46 -8.19
C GLU A 141 -3.45 19.08 -9.45
N LEU A 142 -4.37 18.39 -10.11
CA LEU A 142 -5.10 18.88 -11.29
C LEU A 142 -6.39 19.65 -10.93
N GLY A 143 -6.67 19.85 -9.63
CA GLY A 143 -7.87 20.54 -9.16
C GLY A 143 -9.14 19.69 -9.20
N GLU A 144 -9.02 18.38 -9.37
CA GLU A 144 -10.12 17.43 -9.30
C GLU A 144 -10.52 17.18 -7.84
N PHE A 145 -11.81 17.07 -7.59
CA PHE A 145 -12.35 16.68 -6.28
C PHE A 145 -12.99 15.30 -6.35
N TYR A 146 -12.61 14.43 -5.44
CA TYR A 146 -13.22 13.14 -5.21
C TYR A 146 -13.83 13.12 -3.80
N GLY A 147 -15.15 12.98 -3.72
CA GLY A 147 -15.86 12.89 -2.45
C GLY A 147 -15.65 11.55 -1.76
N ALA A 148 -15.61 11.55 -0.43
CA ALA A 148 -15.46 10.33 0.36
C ALA A 148 -16.17 10.43 1.72
N LYS A 149 -16.72 9.31 2.20
CA LYS A 149 -17.22 9.17 3.58
C LYS A 149 -16.10 8.90 4.57
N ALA A 150 -15.04 8.21 4.12
CA ALA A 150 -13.85 7.90 4.92
C ALA A 150 -12.58 7.95 4.05
N ILE A 151 -11.46 8.36 4.66
CA ILE A 151 -10.14 8.40 4.00
C ILE A 151 -9.14 7.64 4.85
N ILE A 152 -8.34 6.79 4.20
CA ILE A 152 -7.27 6.03 4.82
C ILE A 152 -5.94 6.52 4.24
N LEU A 153 -5.07 7.08 5.09
CA LEU A 153 -3.76 7.59 4.72
C LEU A 153 -2.72 6.48 4.83
N CYS A 154 -2.15 6.07 3.70
CA CYS A 154 -1.12 5.05 3.58
C CYS A 154 0.10 5.58 2.81
N THR A 155 0.50 6.82 3.06
CA THR A 155 1.52 7.56 2.31
C THR A 155 2.95 7.03 2.47
N GLY A 156 3.20 6.21 3.50
CA GLY A 156 4.50 5.60 3.74
C GLY A 156 5.62 6.64 3.86
N THR A 157 6.69 6.45 3.08
CA THR A 157 7.89 7.31 3.07
C THR A 157 7.87 8.37 1.96
N TYR A 158 6.75 8.53 1.26
CA TYR A 158 6.65 9.46 0.12
C TYR A 158 6.22 10.87 0.52
N LEU A 159 5.50 11.02 1.65
CA LEU A 159 5.04 12.33 2.11
C LEU A 159 6.23 13.18 2.57
N LYS A 160 6.51 14.25 1.83
CA LYS A 160 7.70 15.13 2.03
C LYS A 160 9.00 14.32 2.17
N GLY A 161 9.13 13.28 1.33
CA GLY A 161 10.25 12.36 1.38
C GLY A 161 11.59 13.05 1.14
N LYS A 162 12.62 12.67 1.90
CA LYS A 162 13.98 13.18 1.82
C LYS A 162 14.97 12.02 1.81
N ILE A 163 15.91 12.05 0.87
CA ILE A 163 16.97 11.06 0.77
C ILE A 163 18.22 11.64 1.41
N LEU A 164 18.84 10.86 2.29
CA LEU A 164 20.06 11.20 3.00
C LEU A 164 21.15 10.20 2.61
N ILE A 165 22.25 10.69 2.07
CA ILE A 165 23.43 9.88 1.68
C ILE A 165 24.69 10.58 2.19
N GLY A 166 25.23 10.12 3.31
CA GLY A 166 26.33 10.82 3.99
C GLY A 166 25.91 12.24 4.38
N ASP A 167 26.66 13.22 3.92
CA ASP A 167 26.40 14.65 4.19
C ASP A 167 25.49 15.31 3.13
N ILE A 168 25.04 14.54 2.14
CA ILE A 168 24.18 15.05 1.07
C ILE A 168 22.73 14.70 1.37
N ASP A 169 21.83 15.68 1.19
CA ASP A 169 20.41 15.46 1.28
C ASP A 169 19.65 16.15 0.13
N TYR A 170 18.56 15.51 -0.32
CA TYR A 170 17.69 16.06 -1.35
C TYR A 170 16.27 15.50 -1.26
N VAL A 171 15.31 16.24 -1.82
CA VAL A 171 13.92 15.82 -1.89
C VAL A 171 13.77 14.68 -2.90
N GLY A 172 13.22 13.55 -2.49
CA GLY A 172 13.04 12.39 -3.34
C GLY A 172 12.39 11.22 -2.59
N GLY A 173 11.74 10.35 -3.35
CA GLY A 173 11.23 9.07 -2.88
C GLY A 173 12.18 7.91 -3.19
N PRO A 174 11.87 6.69 -2.73
CA PRO A 174 12.62 5.48 -3.04
C PRO A 174 12.84 5.33 -4.55
N ASN A 175 14.05 4.90 -4.94
CA ASN A 175 14.44 4.70 -6.34
C ASN A 175 14.29 5.95 -7.24
N GLY A 176 14.49 7.14 -6.69
CA GLY A 176 14.40 8.41 -7.44
C GLY A 176 12.97 8.81 -7.83
N GLN A 177 11.98 8.26 -7.18
CA GLN A 177 10.58 8.57 -7.47
C GLN A 177 10.16 9.93 -6.93
N ARG A 178 9.08 10.46 -7.51
CA ARG A 178 8.45 11.70 -7.06
C ARG A 178 7.89 11.51 -5.64
N VAL A 179 7.97 12.56 -4.84
CA VAL A 179 7.36 12.64 -3.51
C VAL A 179 6.05 13.42 -3.56
N ALA A 180 5.21 13.20 -2.55
CA ALA A 180 3.97 13.95 -2.34
C ALA A 180 4.18 15.10 -1.35
#